data_1c0a118dcad923c4fcaa7aa235811cbe
#
_entry.id   1c0a118dcad923c4fcaa7aa235811cbe
#
_cell.length_a   1.000
_cell.length_b   1.000
_cell.length_c   1.000
_cell.angle_alpha   90.00
_cell.angle_beta   90.00
_cell.angle_gamma   90.00
#
_symmetry.space_group_name_H-M   'P 1'
#
loop_
_entity.id
_entity.type
_entity.pdbx_description
1 polymer ?
#
loop_
_entity_poly.entity_id
_entity_poly.type
_entity_poly.pdbx_seq_one_letter_code
_entity_poly.pdbx_strand_id
1 'polypeptide(L)'
;MKAATLRVYQTLHTWVGLMAGWALFIAFFAGAITVFHHELHEWQSPARIRGETHAAAKPSPEDLDRFVATLVKAHPEAAASVYIGLPTEGEPHTTAYWMDAKGEWQTTNEEKLGAGRTSPQDTSLDGVRGELSNFLNALHYTLGLPMQVGMHFMGVVSVLYGLALVSGVLLHLPRLKKDLFAVRPGRNLKRFWMDAHNVIGLFSLPFHLVIAITGALFCVSMTLAMAFNVLTFDGKLMAELPTAMSSVPEVQAAGKPAPLMPARELIEIAQRTAGEGFKPNSVRYQRVGDANALIEVRGDSERALGNFGSVGIHAAAGQPDSGRVIANQTASGRDANHGLYSALFALHFGTYGDLALRLVYLIAGLAGAFLFYSGNLLWIESRRKARQAEQPRVHRLLAQATVGVCIGCCVGVAVAFTGALLWPERPSSFVYFPVFFAALAWALLRPPVRAAIELLYVAALAYLVVPVANAILTGDHLLRTVQQGEWAVAGFDIGALAFAVGFVALARATQRRARTGPADSVWAPRPSRGDPGPSAPPVVDTP
;
A
#
# COMPACT_ATOMS: atom_id res chain seq x y z
N MET A 1 5.06 -26.54 26.92
CA MET A 1 6.27 -26.57 26.05
C MET A 1 7.52 -26.63 26.93
N LYS A 2 8.59 -27.34 26.49
CA LYS A 2 9.87 -27.39 27.19
C LYS A 2 10.59 -26.02 27.12
N ALA A 3 11.32 -25.62 28.16
CA ALA A 3 12.03 -24.33 28.22
C ALA A 3 13.07 -24.15 27.08
N ALA A 4 13.66 -25.24 26.62
CA ALA A 4 14.57 -25.22 25.48
C ALA A 4 13.88 -24.82 24.18
N THR A 5 12.70 -25.35 23.91
CA THR A 5 11.87 -25.04 22.73
C THR A 5 11.44 -23.58 22.73
N LEU A 6 11.03 -23.04 23.89
CA LEU A 6 10.68 -21.61 24.02
C LEU A 6 11.88 -20.69 23.69
N ARG A 7 13.09 -21.08 24.12
CA ARG A 7 14.31 -20.31 23.78
C ARG A 7 14.61 -20.29 22.29
N VAL A 8 14.39 -21.40 21.59
CA VAL A 8 14.54 -21.45 20.12
C VAL A 8 13.58 -20.49 19.45
N TYR A 9 12.27 -20.53 19.79
CA TYR A 9 11.29 -19.60 19.23
C TYR A 9 11.60 -18.14 19.57
N GLN A 10 12.07 -17.85 20.78
CA GLN A 10 12.48 -16.50 21.16
C GLN A 10 13.66 -16.01 20.33
N THR A 11 14.65 -16.87 20.08
CA THR A 11 15.81 -16.53 19.23
C THR A 11 15.37 -16.29 17.80
N LEU A 12 14.54 -17.19 17.24
CA LEU A 12 13.98 -17.06 15.89
C LEU A 12 13.21 -15.76 15.75
N HIS A 13 12.21 -15.53 16.60
CA HIS A 13 11.39 -14.31 16.60
C HIS A 13 12.23 -13.04 16.65
N THR A 14 13.24 -13.03 17.52
CA THR A 14 14.11 -11.88 17.73
C THR A 14 14.94 -11.53 16.49
N TRP A 15 15.57 -12.53 15.86
CA TRP A 15 16.45 -12.28 14.72
C TRP A 15 15.66 -12.02 13.45
N VAL A 16 14.62 -12.79 13.21
CA VAL A 16 13.75 -12.61 12.03
C VAL A 16 13.05 -11.25 12.09
N GLY A 17 12.51 -10.89 13.27
CA GLY A 17 11.88 -9.59 13.47
C GLY A 17 12.86 -8.41 13.27
N LEU A 18 14.13 -8.55 13.73
CA LEU A 18 15.13 -7.52 13.52
C LEU A 18 15.52 -7.36 12.06
N MET A 19 15.70 -8.47 11.33
CA MET A 19 16.08 -8.46 9.91
C MET A 19 15.00 -7.86 9.02
N ALA A 20 13.74 -8.20 9.26
CA ALA A 20 12.61 -7.74 8.46
C ALA A 20 12.03 -6.40 8.95
N GLY A 21 12.33 -5.99 10.18
CA GLY A 21 11.60 -4.93 10.88
C GLY A 21 11.57 -3.57 10.19
N TRP A 22 12.66 -3.13 9.55
CA TRP A 22 12.69 -1.85 8.83
C TRP A 22 11.88 -1.90 7.53
N ALA A 23 12.03 -2.97 6.75
CA ALA A 23 11.27 -3.17 5.53
C ALA A 23 9.76 -3.26 5.83
N LEU A 24 9.40 -4.03 6.87
CA LEU A 24 8.03 -4.15 7.33
C LEU A 24 7.46 -2.83 7.88
N PHE A 25 8.27 -2.01 8.56
CA PHE A 25 7.82 -0.68 8.97
C PHE A 25 7.40 0.17 7.77
N ILE A 26 8.26 0.27 6.76
CA ILE A 26 7.99 1.05 5.53
C ILE A 26 6.75 0.50 4.83
N ALA A 27 6.70 -0.83 4.64
CA ALA A 27 5.59 -1.49 3.98
C ALA A 27 4.25 -1.26 4.71
N PHE A 28 4.21 -1.43 6.02
CA PHE A 28 2.99 -1.24 6.81
C PHE A 28 2.57 0.23 6.91
N PHE A 29 3.52 1.16 7.01
CA PHE A 29 3.22 2.58 7.05
C PHE A 29 2.65 3.07 5.71
N ALA A 30 3.28 2.72 4.60
CA ALA A 30 2.78 3.03 3.27
C ALA A 30 1.45 2.31 2.98
N GLY A 31 1.38 1.00 3.28
CA GLY A 31 0.18 0.18 3.09
C GLY A 31 -1.04 0.65 3.88
N ALA A 32 -0.83 1.19 5.09
CA ALA A 32 -1.92 1.79 5.86
C ALA A 32 -2.56 3.00 5.13
N ILE A 33 -1.74 3.81 4.47
CA ILE A 33 -2.23 4.97 3.70
C ILE A 33 -2.88 4.51 2.39
N THR A 34 -2.32 3.50 1.73
CA THR A 34 -2.84 3.00 0.44
C THR A 34 -4.17 2.25 0.53
N VAL A 35 -4.69 1.98 1.72
CA VAL A 35 -6.10 1.58 1.91
C VAL A 35 -7.06 2.63 1.34
N PHE A 36 -6.61 3.89 1.28
CA PHE A 36 -7.32 5.03 0.70
C PHE A 36 -6.71 5.47 -0.64
N HIS A 37 -6.23 4.49 -1.44
CA HIS A 37 -5.55 4.76 -2.71
C HIS A 37 -6.42 5.58 -3.68
N HIS A 38 -7.70 5.28 -3.75
CA HIS A 38 -8.66 5.97 -4.64
C HIS A 38 -8.84 7.45 -4.22
N GLU A 39 -9.11 7.70 -2.95
CA GLU A 39 -9.25 9.04 -2.41
C GLU A 39 -7.94 9.84 -2.48
N LEU A 40 -6.80 9.14 -2.37
CA LEU A 40 -5.49 9.78 -2.55
C LEU A 40 -5.27 10.19 -4.02
N HIS A 41 -5.71 9.36 -4.96
CA HIS A 41 -5.66 9.68 -6.38
C HIS A 41 -6.52 10.93 -6.69
N GLU A 42 -7.72 11.01 -6.13
CA GLU A 42 -8.57 12.20 -6.21
C GLU A 42 -7.91 13.42 -5.55
N TRP A 43 -7.34 13.27 -4.35
CA TRP A 43 -6.67 14.36 -3.63
C TRP A 43 -5.52 14.98 -4.42
N GLN A 44 -4.73 14.19 -5.15
CA GLN A 44 -3.59 14.64 -5.95
C GLN A 44 -3.95 15.01 -7.39
N SER A 45 -5.20 14.89 -7.83
CA SER A 45 -5.62 15.06 -9.22
C SER A 45 -5.14 16.40 -9.80
N PRO A 46 -4.41 16.40 -10.95
CA PRO A 46 -3.96 17.63 -11.59
C PRO A 46 -5.10 18.57 -11.95
N ALA A 47 -6.25 18.03 -12.31
CA ALA A 47 -7.43 18.82 -12.64
C ALA A 47 -7.96 19.58 -11.41
N ARG A 48 -8.02 18.93 -10.23
CA ARG A 48 -8.35 19.59 -8.97
C ARG A 48 -7.33 20.68 -8.64
N ILE A 49 -6.02 20.38 -8.78
CA ILE A 49 -4.94 21.35 -8.49
C ILE A 49 -5.05 22.58 -9.40
N ARG A 50 -5.50 22.43 -10.64
CA ARG A 50 -5.73 23.55 -11.57
C ARG A 50 -7.07 24.25 -11.38
N GLY A 51 -7.89 23.83 -10.45
CA GLY A 51 -9.23 24.40 -10.21
C GLY A 51 -10.22 24.09 -11.33
N GLU A 52 -9.96 23.07 -12.12
CA GLU A 52 -10.88 22.58 -13.13
C GLU A 52 -12.01 21.82 -12.44
N THR A 53 -13.18 22.45 -12.34
CA THR A 53 -14.36 21.79 -11.75
C THR A 53 -14.80 20.68 -12.68
N HIS A 54 -14.63 19.44 -12.25
CA HIS A 54 -15.20 18.29 -12.92
C HIS A 54 -16.70 18.19 -12.62
N ALA A 55 -17.49 18.97 -13.32
CA ALA A 55 -18.82 18.52 -13.68
C ALA A 55 -18.65 17.45 -14.78
N ALA A 56 -18.01 16.32 -14.43
CA ALA A 56 -17.98 15.19 -15.34
C ALA A 56 -19.42 14.75 -15.53
N ALA A 57 -19.99 15.06 -16.69
CA ALA A 57 -21.19 14.39 -17.14
C ALA A 57 -20.90 12.89 -17.01
N LYS A 58 -21.72 12.16 -16.23
CA LYS A 58 -21.60 10.70 -16.15
C LYS A 58 -21.63 10.20 -17.59
N PRO A 59 -20.53 9.63 -18.14
CA PRO A 59 -20.52 9.18 -19.52
C PRO A 59 -21.64 8.18 -19.69
N SER A 60 -22.39 8.34 -20.75
CA SER A 60 -23.44 7.39 -21.07
C SER A 60 -22.80 6.13 -21.67
N PRO A 61 -23.43 4.95 -21.56
CA PRO A 61 -23.01 3.77 -22.30
C PRO A 61 -22.87 3.97 -23.81
N GLU A 62 -23.61 4.92 -24.38
CA GLU A 62 -23.53 5.31 -25.80
C GLU A 62 -22.23 6.04 -26.14
N ASP A 63 -21.62 6.72 -25.16
CA ASP A 63 -20.30 7.32 -25.32
C ASP A 63 -19.22 6.23 -25.40
N LEU A 64 -19.39 5.09 -24.70
CA LEU A 64 -18.51 3.94 -24.79
C LEU A 64 -18.49 3.33 -26.19
N ASP A 65 -19.67 3.16 -26.84
CA ASP A 65 -19.75 2.64 -28.22
C ASP A 65 -18.99 3.54 -29.19
N ARG A 66 -19.19 4.86 -29.07
CA ARG A 66 -18.49 5.86 -29.87
C ARG A 66 -16.99 5.86 -29.64
N PHE A 67 -16.59 5.74 -28.37
CA PHE A 67 -15.19 5.68 -27.98
C PHE A 67 -14.50 4.44 -28.57
N VAL A 68 -15.09 3.25 -28.43
CA VAL A 68 -14.57 2.00 -29.00
C VAL A 68 -14.45 2.09 -30.53
N ALA A 69 -15.48 2.59 -31.21
CA ALA A 69 -15.49 2.73 -32.66
C ALA A 69 -14.39 3.69 -33.13
N THR A 70 -14.20 4.83 -32.45
CA THR A 70 -13.17 5.81 -32.75
C THR A 70 -11.77 5.25 -32.50
N LEU A 71 -11.59 4.56 -31.37
CA LEU A 71 -10.32 3.93 -31.01
C LEU A 71 -9.88 2.89 -32.04
N VAL A 72 -10.77 1.93 -32.39
CA VAL A 72 -10.45 0.86 -33.35
C VAL A 72 -10.21 1.41 -34.76
N LYS A 73 -10.88 2.50 -35.13
CA LYS A 73 -10.62 3.19 -36.39
C LYS A 73 -9.25 3.85 -36.44
N ALA A 74 -8.81 4.45 -35.32
CA ALA A 74 -7.49 5.08 -35.19
C ALA A 74 -6.37 4.05 -34.98
N HIS A 75 -6.67 2.98 -34.26
CA HIS A 75 -5.75 1.91 -33.81
C HIS A 75 -6.35 0.53 -34.10
N PRO A 76 -6.25 0.01 -35.35
CA PRO A 76 -6.86 -1.26 -35.73
C PRO A 76 -6.36 -2.46 -34.90
N GLU A 77 -5.14 -2.40 -34.37
CA GLU A 77 -4.55 -3.42 -33.48
C GLU A 77 -5.34 -3.56 -32.17
N ALA A 78 -5.96 -2.50 -31.68
CA ALA A 78 -6.80 -2.54 -30.48
C ALA A 78 -8.03 -3.44 -30.64
N ALA A 79 -8.47 -3.72 -31.89
CA ALA A 79 -9.58 -4.61 -32.15
C ALA A 79 -9.32 -6.06 -31.68
N ALA A 80 -8.07 -6.49 -31.60
CA ALA A 80 -7.72 -7.83 -31.13
C ALA A 80 -8.05 -8.02 -29.63
N SER A 81 -7.66 -7.06 -28.79
CA SER A 81 -8.01 -7.01 -27.37
C SER A 81 -7.78 -5.60 -26.83
N VAL A 82 -8.80 -5.00 -26.23
CA VAL A 82 -8.73 -3.70 -25.58
C VAL A 82 -9.40 -3.72 -24.22
N TYR A 83 -8.71 -3.19 -23.20
CA TYR A 83 -9.22 -2.96 -21.85
C TYR A 83 -9.66 -1.50 -21.75
N ILE A 84 -10.85 -1.28 -21.20
CA ILE A 84 -11.42 0.06 -21.06
C ILE A 84 -11.88 0.24 -19.63
N GLY A 85 -11.25 1.17 -18.90
CA GLY A 85 -11.73 1.67 -17.62
C GLY A 85 -12.97 2.51 -17.83
N LEU A 86 -14.04 2.17 -17.13
CA LEU A 86 -15.26 2.97 -17.13
C LEU A 86 -15.10 4.14 -16.16
N PRO A 87 -15.69 5.29 -16.43
CA PRO A 87 -15.60 6.42 -15.53
C PRO A 87 -16.15 6.11 -14.14
N THR A 88 -15.41 6.51 -13.14
CA THR A 88 -15.76 6.41 -11.72
C THR A 88 -15.72 7.80 -11.08
N GLU A 89 -16.13 7.91 -9.83
CA GLU A 89 -16.06 9.19 -9.09
C GLU A 89 -14.64 9.78 -9.04
N GLY A 90 -13.58 8.94 -9.04
CA GLY A 90 -12.18 9.38 -9.00
C GLY A 90 -11.47 9.43 -10.35
N GLU A 91 -12.00 8.72 -11.37
CA GLU A 91 -11.52 8.79 -12.76
C GLU A 91 -12.68 9.10 -13.70
N PRO A 92 -12.96 10.37 -14.00
CA PRO A 92 -14.12 10.76 -14.78
C PRO A 92 -14.01 10.45 -16.28
N HIS A 93 -12.86 10.00 -16.75
CA HIS A 93 -12.59 9.73 -18.15
C HIS A 93 -12.58 8.24 -18.47
N THR A 94 -13.15 7.89 -19.62
CA THR A 94 -12.97 6.57 -20.22
C THR A 94 -11.52 6.43 -20.67
N THR A 95 -10.81 5.42 -20.16
CA THR A 95 -9.39 5.19 -20.49
C THR A 95 -9.24 3.82 -21.14
N ALA A 96 -8.58 3.75 -22.28
CA ALA A 96 -8.31 2.50 -22.99
C ALA A 96 -6.83 2.08 -22.88
N TYR A 97 -6.63 0.76 -22.81
CA TYR A 97 -5.31 0.10 -22.81
C TYR A 97 -5.31 -1.05 -23.80
N TRP A 98 -4.34 -1.12 -24.69
CA TRP A 98 -4.19 -2.21 -25.65
C TRP A 98 -2.72 -2.46 -25.96
N MET A 99 -2.41 -3.60 -26.56
CA MET A 99 -1.08 -3.92 -27.00
C MET A 99 -0.95 -3.59 -28.48
N ASP A 100 0.07 -2.84 -28.87
CA ASP A 100 0.34 -2.51 -30.26
C ASP A 100 0.99 -3.66 -31.03
N ALA A 101 1.25 -3.45 -32.31
CA ALA A 101 1.86 -4.46 -33.19
C ALA A 101 3.32 -4.82 -32.80
N LYS A 102 3.97 -4.00 -31.96
CA LYS A 102 5.32 -4.27 -31.43
C LYS A 102 5.31 -5.02 -30.12
N GLY A 103 4.12 -5.25 -29.55
CA GLY A 103 3.96 -5.85 -28.23
C GLY A 103 4.12 -4.85 -27.08
N GLU A 104 4.02 -3.54 -27.35
CA GLU A 104 4.10 -2.48 -26.35
C GLU A 104 2.69 -2.05 -25.94
N TRP A 105 2.49 -1.87 -24.64
CA TRP A 105 1.24 -1.37 -24.13
C TRP A 105 1.06 0.11 -24.44
N GLN A 106 -0.09 0.44 -25.04
CA GLN A 106 -0.52 1.80 -25.37
C GLN A 106 -1.72 2.18 -24.49
N THR A 107 -1.85 3.48 -24.23
CA THR A 107 -3.00 4.03 -23.49
C THR A 107 -3.50 5.32 -24.14
N THR A 108 -4.80 5.55 -24.05
CA THR A 108 -5.44 6.81 -24.44
C THR A 108 -6.72 7.04 -23.62
N ASN A 109 -7.19 8.26 -23.58
CA ASN A 109 -8.50 8.61 -23.06
C ASN A 109 -9.31 9.39 -24.12
N GLU A 110 -10.53 9.77 -23.81
CA GLU A 110 -11.43 10.47 -24.74
C GLU A 110 -10.81 11.76 -25.30
N GLU A 111 -10.16 12.55 -24.44
CA GLU A 111 -9.51 13.83 -24.83
C GLU A 111 -8.33 13.59 -25.76
N LYS A 112 -7.44 12.68 -25.39
CA LYS A 112 -6.25 12.35 -26.18
C LYS A 112 -6.61 11.72 -27.52
N LEU A 113 -7.60 10.83 -27.51
CA LEU A 113 -8.09 10.17 -28.73
C LEU A 113 -8.71 11.18 -29.69
N GLY A 114 -9.51 12.14 -29.19
CA GLY A 114 -10.04 13.25 -29.97
C GLY A 114 -8.96 14.17 -30.58
N ALA A 115 -7.82 14.27 -29.92
CA ALA A 115 -6.65 15.02 -30.38
C ALA A 115 -5.68 14.18 -31.24
N GLY A 116 -6.01 12.90 -31.54
CA GLY A 116 -5.14 11.97 -32.28
C GLY A 116 -3.86 11.59 -31.53
N ARG A 117 -3.88 11.63 -30.19
CA ARG A 117 -2.73 11.31 -29.34
C ARG A 117 -2.90 9.99 -28.62
N THR A 118 -1.85 9.20 -28.62
CA THR A 118 -1.69 8.03 -27.74
C THR A 118 -0.36 8.19 -27.00
N SER A 119 -0.25 7.54 -25.89
CA SER A 119 0.99 7.46 -25.12
C SER A 119 1.31 5.99 -24.89
N PRO A 120 2.58 5.54 -24.97
CA PRO A 120 2.95 4.27 -24.40
C PRO A 120 2.43 4.23 -22.95
N GLN A 121 1.81 3.13 -22.55
CA GLN A 121 1.52 2.94 -21.14
C GLN A 121 2.86 2.93 -20.44
N ASP A 122 3.11 3.90 -19.60
CA ASP A 122 4.34 3.96 -18.83
C ASP A 122 4.33 2.84 -17.79
N THR A 123 4.71 1.64 -18.25
CA THR A 123 5.00 0.48 -17.39
C THR A 123 6.39 0.59 -16.79
N SER A 124 7.12 1.66 -17.14
CA SER A 124 8.40 1.96 -16.52
C SER A 124 8.19 2.22 -15.02
N LEU A 125 9.25 2.02 -14.28
CA LEU A 125 9.27 2.35 -12.84
C LEU A 125 8.95 3.82 -12.57
N ASP A 126 9.14 4.69 -13.56
CA ASP A 126 8.86 6.11 -13.44
C ASP A 126 7.36 6.42 -13.59
N GLY A 127 6.60 5.68 -14.41
CA GLY A 127 5.14 5.80 -14.49
C GLY A 127 4.43 5.26 -13.26
N VAL A 128 4.85 4.11 -12.76
CA VAL A 128 4.34 3.55 -11.49
C VAL A 128 4.73 4.43 -10.29
N ARG A 129 5.83 5.18 -10.39
CA ARG A 129 6.32 6.12 -9.37
C ARG A 129 5.85 7.56 -9.57
N GLY A 130 5.23 7.87 -10.69
CA GLY A 130 4.90 9.24 -11.10
C GLY A 130 3.93 9.91 -10.13
N GLU A 131 2.84 9.26 -9.84
CA GLU A 131 1.81 9.77 -8.96
C GLU A 131 2.04 9.33 -7.51
N LEU A 132 1.64 10.16 -6.55
CA LEU A 132 1.82 9.88 -5.12
C LEU A 132 1.11 8.59 -4.68
N SER A 133 -0.12 8.37 -5.13
CA SER A 133 -0.91 7.16 -4.81
C SER A 133 -0.19 5.89 -5.30
N ASN A 134 0.26 5.89 -6.55
CA ASN A 134 1.01 4.79 -7.16
C ASN A 134 2.39 4.62 -6.50
N PHE A 135 3.06 5.73 -6.18
CA PHE A 135 4.35 5.69 -5.48
C PHE A 135 4.23 5.08 -4.08
N LEU A 136 3.22 5.48 -3.28
CA LEU A 136 3.00 4.91 -1.94
C LEU A 136 2.63 3.42 -2.03
N ASN A 137 1.87 3.04 -3.04
CA ASN A 137 1.59 1.63 -3.31
C ASN A 137 2.89 0.87 -3.66
N ALA A 138 3.73 1.39 -4.56
CA ALA A 138 5.02 0.81 -4.87
C ALA A 138 5.95 0.75 -3.63
N LEU A 139 5.95 1.78 -2.79
CA LEU A 139 6.70 1.79 -1.53
C LEU A 139 6.24 0.68 -0.59
N HIS A 140 4.94 0.33 -0.58
CA HIS A 140 4.38 -0.76 0.21
C HIS A 140 4.92 -2.13 -0.22
N TYR A 141 4.87 -2.47 -1.51
CA TYR A 141 5.16 -3.84 -1.95
C TYR A 141 6.54 -4.04 -2.60
N THR A 142 7.28 -2.95 -2.87
CA THR A 142 8.66 -3.01 -3.42
C THR A 142 9.68 -2.19 -2.64
N LEU A 143 9.29 -1.46 -1.60
CA LEU A 143 10.09 -0.43 -0.93
C LEU A 143 10.56 0.69 -1.88
N GLY A 144 9.84 0.90 -2.99
CA GLY A 144 10.23 1.82 -4.05
C GLY A 144 11.44 1.36 -4.88
N LEU A 145 11.88 0.13 -4.73
CA LEU A 145 12.87 -0.52 -5.60
C LEU A 145 12.26 -0.85 -6.97
N PRO A 146 13.08 -1.14 -7.99
CA PRO A 146 12.60 -1.71 -9.25
C PRO A 146 11.67 -2.90 -9.03
N MET A 147 10.55 -2.96 -9.78
CA MET A 147 9.46 -3.92 -9.58
C MET A 147 9.96 -5.35 -9.33
N GLN A 148 10.77 -5.88 -10.23
CA GLN A 148 11.27 -7.25 -10.14
C GLN A 148 12.12 -7.46 -8.87
N VAL A 149 13.09 -6.57 -8.62
CA VAL A 149 13.97 -6.67 -7.45
C VAL A 149 13.18 -6.50 -6.16
N GLY A 150 12.30 -5.49 -6.12
CA GLY A 150 11.50 -5.17 -4.95
C GLY A 150 10.53 -6.28 -4.58
N MET A 151 9.82 -6.85 -5.56
CA MET A 151 8.88 -7.96 -5.33
C MET A 151 9.58 -9.20 -4.76
N HIS A 152 10.72 -9.60 -5.32
CA HIS A 152 11.47 -10.73 -4.78
C HIS A 152 12.01 -10.48 -3.39
N PHE A 153 12.55 -9.27 -3.16
CA PHE A 153 13.00 -8.87 -1.83
C PHE A 153 11.86 -8.91 -0.81
N MET A 154 10.70 -8.35 -1.15
CA MET A 154 9.52 -8.36 -0.27
C MET A 154 8.92 -9.76 -0.12
N GLY A 155 9.10 -10.65 -1.10
CA GLY A 155 8.79 -12.07 -0.96
C GLY A 155 9.56 -12.71 0.19
N VAL A 156 10.88 -12.48 0.27
CA VAL A 156 11.70 -12.92 1.41
C VAL A 156 11.25 -12.27 2.72
N VAL A 157 11.01 -10.97 2.71
CA VAL A 157 10.54 -10.21 3.89
C VAL A 157 9.20 -10.74 4.41
N SER A 158 8.26 -11.08 3.51
CA SER A 158 6.95 -11.62 3.89
C SER A 158 7.04 -13.03 4.49
N VAL A 159 7.94 -13.88 4.02
CA VAL A 159 8.24 -15.17 4.67
C VAL A 159 8.83 -14.98 6.05
N LEU A 160 9.79 -14.08 6.21
CA LEU A 160 10.35 -13.73 7.51
C LEU A 160 9.28 -13.16 8.45
N TYR A 161 8.37 -12.35 7.93
CA TYR A 161 7.23 -11.85 8.70
C TYR A 161 6.32 -13.00 9.20
N GLY A 162 5.96 -13.94 8.33
CA GLY A 162 5.20 -15.13 8.72
C GLY A 162 5.90 -15.94 9.82
N LEU A 163 7.22 -16.15 9.71
CA LEU A 163 8.02 -16.82 10.75
C LEU A 163 8.05 -16.05 12.06
N ALA A 164 8.17 -14.72 12.01
CA ALA A 164 8.10 -13.87 13.20
C ALA A 164 6.72 -13.96 13.87
N LEU A 165 5.65 -13.92 13.08
CA LEU A 165 4.28 -14.03 13.57
C LEU A 165 4.03 -15.37 14.27
N VAL A 166 4.33 -16.50 13.61
CA VAL A 166 4.14 -17.85 14.16
C VAL A 166 4.97 -18.02 15.43
N SER A 167 6.25 -17.66 15.41
CA SER A 167 7.11 -17.78 16.60
C SER A 167 6.63 -16.89 17.75
N GLY A 168 6.14 -15.67 17.46
CA GLY A 168 5.56 -14.76 18.44
C GLY A 168 4.30 -15.34 19.12
N VAL A 169 3.37 -15.88 18.31
CA VAL A 169 2.17 -16.54 18.84
C VAL A 169 2.53 -17.74 19.75
N LEU A 170 3.49 -18.57 19.30
CA LEU A 170 3.92 -19.74 20.09
C LEU A 170 4.58 -19.35 21.42
N LEU A 171 5.27 -18.21 21.48
CA LEU A 171 5.85 -17.67 22.72
C LEU A 171 4.77 -17.26 23.73
N HIS A 172 3.66 -16.70 23.26
CA HIS A 172 2.58 -16.20 24.11
C HIS A 172 1.52 -17.25 24.42
N LEU A 173 1.43 -18.34 23.63
CA LEU A 173 0.40 -19.37 23.78
C LEU A 173 0.22 -19.88 25.23
N PRO A 174 1.31 -20.14 26.01
CA PRO A 174 1.16 -20.62 27.40
C PRO A 174 0.56 -19.58 28.35
N ARG A 175 0.59 -18.30 28.01
CA ARG A 175 0.18 -17.17 28.87
C ARG A 175 -0.74 -16.18 28.17
N LEU A 176 -1.37 -16.56 27.07
CA LEU A 176 -2.09 -15.68 26.17
C LEU A 176 -3.07 -14.75 26.88
N LYS A 177 -3.95 -15.28 27.75
CA LYS A 177 -4.93 -14.47 28.49
C LYS A 177 -4.30 -13.44 29.42
N LYS A 178 -3.13 -13.76 30.01
CA LYS A 178 -2.43 -12.86 30.93
C LYS A 178 -1.69 -11.75 30.18
N ASP A 179 -1.13 -12.08 29.02
CA ASP A 179 -0.32 -11.15 28.23
C ASP A 179 -1.20 -10.17 27.42
N LEU A 180 -2.43 -10.58 27.07
CA LEU A 180 -3.39 -9.78 26.31
C LEU A 180 -3.80 -8.47 27.04
N PHE A 181 -3.84 -8.48 28.38
CA PHE A 181 -4.29 -7.32 29.18
C PHE A 181 -3.17 -6.74 30.05
N ALA A 182 -1.92 -7.12 29.81
CA ALA A 182 -0.80 -6.74 30.66
C ALA A 182 -0.12 -5.43 30.19
N VAL A 183 -0.82 -4.29 30.25
CA VAL A 183 -0.18 -2.99 30.09
C VAL A 183 0.19 -2.44 31.47
N ARG A 184 1.48 -2.32 31.73
CA ARG A 184 2.01 -1.84 33.00
C ARG A 184 2.80 -0.55 32.81
N PRO A 185 2.14 0.61 32.89
CA PRO A 185 2.82 1.89 32.79
C PRO A 185 3.79 2.04 33.98
N GLY A 186 5.05 2.38 33.71
CA GLY A 186 6.07 2.51 34.74
C GLY A 186 7.41 3.01 34.21
N ARG A 187 8.38 3.22 35.14
CA ARG A 187 9.70 3.73 34.82
C ARG A 187 10.57 2.73 34.03
N ASN A 188 10.22 1.44 34.02
CA ASN A 188 11.00 0.40 33.34
C ASN A 188 10.69 0.39 31.84
N LEU A 189 11.58 0.96 31.04
CA LEU A 189 11.45 1.13 29.59
C LEU A 189 11.35 -0.20 28.85
N LYS A 190 12.17 -1.17 29.21
CA LYS A 190 12.14 -2.52 28.62
C LYS A 190 10.77 -3.16 28.79
N ARG A 191 10.19 -3.05 30.00
CA ARG A 191 8.87 -3.59 30.30
C ARG A 191 7.78 -2.88 29.54
N PHE A 192 7.85 -1.55 29.44
CA PHE A 192 6.90 -0.76 28.66
C PHE A 192 6.89 -1.15 27.18
N TRP A 193 8.06 -1.23 26.53
CA TRP A 193 8.14 -1.64 25.14
C TRP A 193 7.68 -3.08 24.92
N MET A 194 7.98 -3.98 25.85
CA MET A 194 7.52 -5.36 25.79
C MET A 194 6.01 -5.46 25.92
N ASP A 195 5.41 -4.76 26.88
CA ASP A 195 3.97 -4.76 27.09
C ASP A 195 3.25 -4.13 25.88
N ALA A 196 3.73 -3.00 25.35
CA ALA A 196 3.19 -2.36 24.16
C ALA A 196 3.28 -3.27 22.91
N HIS A 197 4.44 -3.86 22.67
CA HIS A 197 4.65 -4.80 21.56
C HIS A 197 3.70 -6.00 21.65
N ASN A 198 3.59 -6.61 22.82
CA ASN A 198 2.74 -7.79 23.04
C ASN A 198 1.26 -7.46 22.88
N VAL A 199 0.80 -6.38 23.50
CA VAL A 199 -0.62 -5.99 23.43
C VAL A 199 -1.02 -5.66 22.00
N ILE A 200 -0.24 -4.82 21.28
CA ILE A 200 -0.51 -4.51 19.88
C ILE A 200 -0.50 -5.79 19.05
N GLY A 201 0.55 -6.61 19.16
CA GLY A 201 0.68 -7.83 18.38
C GLY A 201 -0.43 -8.85 18.62
N LEU A 202 -0.96 -8.96 19.85
CA LEU A 202 -2.03 -9.88 20.17
C LEU A 202 -3.42 -9.33 19.77
N PHE A 203 -3.69 -8.05 19.98
CA PHE A 203 -4.97 -7.44 19.57
C PHE A 203 -5.13 -7.37 18.06
N SER A 204 -4.07 -7.04 17.33
CA SER A 204 -4.10 -7.00 15.87
C SER A 204 -3.73 -8.34 15.20
N LEU A 205 -3.64 -9.44 15.97
CA LEU A 205 -3.27 -10.76 15.45
C LEU A 205 -4.12 -11.24 14.27
N PRO A 206 -5.46 -11.13 14.28
CA PRO A 206 -6.27 -11.53 13.12
C PRO A 206 -5.89 -10.75 11.85
N PHE A 207 -5.68 -9.45 11.96
CA PHE A 207 -5.23 -8.60 10.87
C PHE A 207 -3.82 -9.02 10.39
N HIS A 208 -2.86 -9.20 11.31
CA HIS A 208 -1.52 -9.64 10.96
C HIS A 208 -1.49 -11.01 10.29
N LEU A 209 -2.36 -11.94 10.70
CA LEU A 209 -2.47 -13.26 10.07
C LEU A 209 -2.94 -13.14 8.61
N VAL A 210 -3.98 -12.35 8.37
CA VAL A 210 -4.50 -12.07 7.03
C VAL A 210 -3.40 -11.45 6.16
N ILE A 211 -2.76 -10.38 6.62
CA ILE A 211 -1.73 -9.67 5.85
C ILE A 211 -0.48 -10.53 5.63
N ALA A 212 -0.08 -11.38 6.60
CA ALA A 212 1.07 -12.28 6.42
C ALA A 212 0.81 -13.34 5.33
N ILE A 213 -0.38 -13.96 5.35
CA ILE A 213 -0.75 -15.00 4.37
C ILE A 213 -0.89 -14.38 2.98
N THR A 214 -1.65 -13.31 2.86
CA THR A 214 -1.95 -12.68 1.57
C THR A 214 -0.73 -11.96 0.98
N GLY A 215 0.05 -11.27 1.80
CA GLY A 215 1.30 -10.64 1.36
C GLY A 215 2.36 -11.65 0.92
N ALA A 216 2.50 -12.78 1.64
CA ALA A 216 3.36 -13.88 1.21
C ALA A 216 2.86 -14.48 -0.12
N LEU A 217 1.56 -14.72 -0.25
CA LEU A 217 0.97 -15.24 -1.48
C LEU A 217 1.29 -14.33 -2.67
N PHE A 218 1.05 -13.02 -2.55
CA PHE A 218 1.25 -12.08 -3.67
C PHE A 218 2.72 -11.90 -4.04
N CYS A 219 3.63 -11.79 -3.06
CA CYS A 219 5.04 -11.56 -3.34
C CYS A 219 5.80 -12.85 -3.68
N VAL A 220 5.48 -13.98 -3.03
CA VAL A 220 6.18 -15.27 -3.27
C VAL A 220 5.68 -15.94 -4.53
N SER A 221 4.38 -15.83 -4.86
CA SER A 221 3.83 -16.43 -6.09
C SER A 221 4.54 -15.94 -7.36
N MET A 222 4.87 -14.65 -7.42
CA MET A 222 5.63 -14.11 -8.56
C MET A 222 7.03 -14.74 -8.65
N THR A 223 7.72 -14.90 -7.51
CA THR A 223 9.04 -15.58 -7.48
C THR A 223 8.94 -17.03 -7.89
N LEU A 224 7.91 -17.73 -7.42
CA LEU A 224 7.65 -19.13 -7.82
C LEU A 224 7.28 -19.23 -9.30
N ALA A 225 6.41 -18.35 -9.80
CA ALA A 225 6.04 -18.33 -11.21
C ALA A 225 7.27 -18.13 -12.12
N MET A 226 8.18 -17.23 -11.76
CA MET A 226 9.43 -17.06 -12.50
C MET A 226 10.33 -18.30 -12.44
N ALA A 227 10.46 -18.94 -11.30
CA ALA A 227 11.21 -20.17 -11.16
C ALA A 227 10.60 -21.30 -12.01
N PHE A 228 9.29 -21.51 -11.93
CA PHE A 228 8.58 -22.49 -12.76
C PHE A 228 8.66 -22.18 -14.25
N ASN A 229 8.59 -20.90 -14.64
CA ASN A 229 8.75 -20.48 -16.02
C ASN A 229 10.05 -20.99 -16.64
N VAL A 230 11.15 -20.90 -15.88
CA VAL A 230 12.48 -21.35 -16.34
C VAL A 230 12.65 -22.87 -16.20
N LEU A 231 12.26 -23.44 -15.05
CA LEU A 231 12.60 -24.83 -14.70
C LEU A 231 11.64 -25.85 -15.31
N THR A 232 10.40 -25.48 -15.60
CA THR A 232 9.33 -26.44 -15.97
C THR A 232 8.64 -26.10 -17.28
N PHE A 233 8.53 -24.82 -17.62
CA PHE A 233 7.73 -24.37 -18.76
C PHE A 233 8.54 -23.76 -19.91
N ASP A 234 9.86 -23.94 -19.92
CA ASP A 234 10.76 -23.48 -21.00
C ASP A 234 10.56 -22.02 -21.41
N GLY A 235 10.26 -21.15 -20.43
CA GLY A 235 10.00 -19.73 -20.66
C GLY A 235 8.57 -19.37 -21.10
N LYS A 236 7.66 -20.34 -21.27
CA LYS A 236 6.31 -20.12 -21.83
C LYS A 236 5.26 -19.74 -20.81
N LEU A 237 5.50 -20.03 -19.51
CA LEU A 237 4.50 -19.78 -18.45
C LEU A 237 4.05 -18.32 -18.41
N MET A 238 4.97 -17.37 -18.53
CA MET A 238 4.63 -15.94 -18.45
C MET A 238 3.77 -15.47 -19.65
N ALA A 239 3.91 -16.09 -20.80
CA ALA A 239 3.08 -15.82 -21.97
C ALA A 239 1.67 -16.41 -21.82
N GLU A 240 1.56 -17.58 -21.19
CA GLU A 240 0.29 -18.31 -21.02
C GLU A 240 -0.47 -17.89 -19.76
N LEU A 241 0.21 -17.31 -18.77
CA LEU A 241 -0.37 -16.96 -17.48
C LEU A 241 -1.57 -16.01 -17.58
N PRO A 242 -1.56 -14.94 -18.41
CA PRO A 242 -2.72 -14.07 -18.59
C PRO A 242 -3.97 -14.82 -19.09
N THR A 243 -3.77 -15.75 -20.01
CA THR A 243 -4.84 -16.61 -20.55
C THR A 243 -5.37 -17.57 -19.48
N ALA A 244 -4.49 -18.21 -18.72
CA ALA A 244 -4.86 -19.12 -17.63
C ALA A 244 -5.57 -18.42 -16.46
N MET A 245 -5.30 -17.14 -16.23
CA MET A 245 -5.94 -16.32 -15.20
C MET A 245 -7.16 -15.54 -15.72
N SER A 246 -7.43 -15.59 -17.03
CA SER A 246 -8.60 -14.90 -17.60
C SER A 246 -9.89 -15.61 -17.19
N SER A 247 -10.87 -14.83 -16.77
CA SER A 247 -12.22 -15.33 -16.48
C SER A 247 -12.98 -15.71 -17.74
N VAL A 248 -12.53 -15.25 -18.89
CA VAL A 248 -13.15 -15.44 -20.20
C VAL A 248 -12.12 -16.03 -21.16
N PRO A 249 -12.47 -17.10 -21.91
CA PRO A 249 -11.52 -17.71 -22.85
C PRO A 249 -11.12 -16.71 -23.93
N GLU A 250 -9.87 -16.83 -24.41
CA GLU A 250 -9.47 -16.11 -25.61
C GLU A 250 -10.11 -16.73 -26.85
N VAL A 251 -10.70 -15.88 -27.68
CA VAL A 251 -11.36 -16.32 -28.90
C VAL A 251 -10.52 -16.02 -30.14
N GLN A 252 -10.57 -16.94 -31.10
CA GLN A 252 -10.01 -16.72 -32.43
C GLN A 252 -11.01 -15.92 -33.29
N ALA A 253 -10.47 -15.08 -34.16
CA ALA A 253 -11.30 -14.36 -35.11
C ALA A 253 -12.02 -15.34 -36.06
N ALA A 254 -13.31 -15.15 -36.29
CA ALA A 254 -14.04 -15.90 -37.28
C ALA A 254 -13.72 -15.45 -38.72
N GLY A 255 -13.10 -14.26 -38.85
CA GLY A 255 -12.84 -13.64 -40.15
C GLY A 255 -14.12 -13.16 -40.87
N LYS A 256 -15.24 -13.04 -40.15
CA LYS A 256 -16.51 -12.55 -40.64
C LYS A 256 -16.85 -11.24 -39.94
N PRO A 257 -16.99 -10.13 -40.69
CA PRO A 257 -17.40 -8.87 -40.11
C PRO A 257 -18.76 -8.96 -39.45
N ALA A 258 -18.87 -8.45 -38.23
CA ALA A 258 -20.14 -8.29 -37.52
C ALA A 258 -20.10 -7.04 -36.64
N PRO A 259 -21.18 -6.24 -36.57
CA PRO A 259 -21.23 -5.11 -35.66
C PRO A 259 -21.27 -5.58 -34.19
N LEU A 260 -20.86 -4.72 -33.26
CA LEU A 260 -21.04 -4.96 -31.84
C LEU A 260 -22.50 -4.70 -31.42
N MET A 261 -22.97 -5.42 -30.42
CA MET A 261 -24.15 -5.04 -29.65
C MET A 261 -23.87 -3.74 -28.88
N PRO A 262 -24.93 -2.93 -28.61
CA PRO A 262 -24.77 -1.73 -27.80
C PRO A 262 -24.17 -2.04 -26.43
N ALA A 263 -23.18 -1.25 -26.01
CA ALA A 263 -22.50 -1.44 -24.72
C ALA A 263 -23.47 -1.41 -23.53
N ARG A 264 -24.49 -0.56 -23.61
CA ARG A 264 -25.59 -0.51 -22.63
C ARG A 264 -26.25 -1.86 -22.40
N GLU A 265 -26.66 -2.52 -23.50
CA GLU A 265 -27.28 -3.83 -23.45
C GLU A 265 -26.37 -4.90 -22.83
N LEU A 266 -25.09 -4.90 -23.23
CA LEU A 266 -24.08 -5.83 -22.72
C LEU A 266 -23.84 -5.62 -21.24
N ILE A 267 -23.75 -4.37 -20.79
CA ILE A 267 -23.59 -4.02 -19.37
C ILE A 267 -24.83 -4.42 -18.56
N GLU A 268 -26.05 -4.20 -19.08
CA GLU A 268 -27.29 -4.62 -18.43
C GLU A 268 -27.40 -6.15 -18.33
N ILE A 269 -26.95 -6.91 -19.35
CA ILE A 269 -26.86 -8.37 -19.29
C ILE A 269 -25.88 -8.79 -18.17
N ALA A 270 -24.73 -8.16 -18.10
CA ALA A 270 -23.74 -8.45 -17.06
C ALA A 270 -24.29 -8.18 -15.66
N GLN A 271 -24.96 -7.04 -15.45
CA GLN A 271 -25.54 -6.67 -14.17
C GLN A 271 -26.63 -7.64 -13.73
N ARG A 272 -27.55 -8.04 -14.67
CA ARG A 272 -28.56 -9.05 -14.36
C ARG A 272 -27.96 -10.41 -14.02
N THR A 273 -26.89 -10.81 -14.72
CA THR A 273 -26.18 -12.08 -14.48
C THR A 273 -25.46 -12.10 -13.16
N ALA A 274 -24.76 -11.01 -12.83
CA ALA A 274 -23.99 -10.86 -11.59
C ALA A 274 -24.89 -10.74 -10.36
N GLY A 275 -26.08 -10.20 -10.52
CA GLY A 275 -27.04 -9.98 -9.44
C GLY A 275 -26.98 -8.58 -8.84
N GLU A 276 -27.84 -8.37 -7.84
CA GLU A 276 -27.99 -7.07 -7.18
C GLU A 276 -26.67 -6.62 -6.52
N GLY A 277 -26.34 -5.34 -6.68
CA GLY A 277 -25.14 -4.73 -6.10
C GLY A 277 -23.86 -4.89 -6.92
N PHE A 278 -23.92 -5.47 -8.12
CA PHE A 278 -22.77 -5.50 -9.02
C PHE A 278 -22.60 -4.14 -9.73
N LYS A 279 -21.43 -3.53 -9.53
CA LYS A 279 -21.06 -2.24 -10.12
C LYS A 279 -19.93 -2.43 -11.14
N PRO A 280 -20.23 -2.31 -12.44
CA PRO A 280 -19.20 -2.35 -13.47
C PRO A 280 -18.20 -1.19 -13.31
N ASN A 281 -16.89 -1.51 -13.42
CA ASN A 281 -15.80 -0.54 -13.37
C ASN A 281 -14.89 -0.59 -14.59
N SER A 282 -14.91 -1.69 -15.36
CA SER A 282 -14.13 -1.82 -16.58
C SER A 282 -14.72 -2.87 -17.51
N VAL A 283 -14.35 -2.78 -18.78
CA VAL A 283 -14.71 -3.78 -19.79
C VAL A 283 -13.47 -4.18 -20.59
N ARG A 284 -13.43 -5.41 -21.04
CA ARG A 284 -12.46 -5.89 -22.03
C ARG A 284 -13.20 -6.37 -23.25
N TYR A 285 -12.95 -5.76 -24.40
CA TYR A 285 -13.40 -6.29 -25.67
C TYR A 285 -12.33 -7.17 -26.30
N GLN A 286 -12.75 -8.25 -26.93
CA GLN A 286 -11.93 -9.11 -27.78
C GLN A 286 -12.56 -9.20 -29.16
N ARG A 287 -11.77 -9.15 -30.22
CA ARG A 287 -12.19 -9.29 -31.63
C ARG A 287 -13.28 -8.30 -32.04
N VAL A 288 -13.08 -7.03 -31.72
CA VAL A 288 -14.02 -5.95 -32.08
C VAL A 288 -14.27 -5.94 -33.60
N GLY A 289 -15.54 -5.98 -34.00
CA GLY A 289 -15.92 -6.01 -35.43
C GLY A 289 -15.93 -7.38 -36.09
N ASP A 290 -15.73 -8.46 -35.35
CA ASP A 290 -15.74 -9.84 -35.81
C ASP A 290 -16.95 -10.62 -35.25
N ALA A 291 -17.46 -11.61 -35.97
CA ALA A 291 -18.59 -12.45 -35.53
C ALA A 291 -18.31 -13.21 -34.22
N ASN A 292 -17.04 -13.39 -33.83
CA ASN A 292 -16.65 -13.97 -32.55
C ASN A 292 -16.31 -12.91 -31.48
N ALA A 293 -16.79 -11.67 -31.65
CA ALA A 293 -16.52 -10.62 -30.65
C ALA A 293 -17.06 -11.00 -29.28
N LEU A 294 -16.24 -10.79 -28.25
CA LEU A 294 -16.60 -10.96 -26.84
C LEU A 294 -16.43 -9.65 -26.07
N ILE A 295 -17.24 -9.49 -25.03
CA ILE A 295 -17.02 -8.51 -23.97
C ILE A 295 -16.88 -9.23 -22.63
N GLU A 296 -15.92 -8.82 -21.82
CA GLU A 296 -15.81 -9.16 -20.41
C GLU A 296 -16.13 -7.90 -19.60
N VAL A 297 -17.26 -7.87 -18.92
CA VAL A 297 -17.64 -6.77 -18.02
C VAL A 297 -17.14 -7.11 -16.64
N ARG A 298 -16.22 -6.32 -16.13
CA ARG A 298 -15.61 -6.45 -14.81
C ARG A 298 -16.22 -5.45 -13.84
N GLY A 299 -16.27 -5.82 -12.58
CA GLY A 299 -16.83 -4.96 -11.57
C GLY A 299 -16.74 -5.55 -10.18
N ASP A 300 -17.28 -4.80 -9.23
CA ASP A 300 -17.32 -5.15 -7.83
C ASP A 300 -18.74 -5.46 -7.37
N SER A 301 -18.88 -6.52 -6.56
CA SER A 301 -20.15 -6.91 -5.93
C SER A 301 -20.18 -6.40 -4.50
N GLU A 302 -21.13 -5.55 -4.16
CA GLU A 302 -21.32 -5.12 -2.77
C GLU A 302 -21.64 -6.30 -1.85
N ARG A 303 -21.19 -6.22 -0.59
CA ARG A 303 -21.48 -7.19 0.48
C ARG A 303 -20.96 -8.61 0.25
N ALA A 304 -20.06 -8.82 -0.69
CA ALA A 304 -19.43 -10.13 -0.89
C ALA A 304 -17.98 -10.08 -0.42
N LEU A 305 -17.57 -11.06 0.40
CA LEU A 305 -16.14 -11.31 0.60
C LEU A 305 -15.59 -11.83 -0.74
N GLY A 306 -14.60 -11.14 -1.28
CA GLY A 306 -14.23 -11.35 -2.68
C GLY A 306 -15.23 -10.65 -3.60
N ASN A 307 -15.11 -9.34 -3.61
CA ASN A 307 -16.08 -8.46 -4.28
C ASN A 307 -15.86 -8.35 -5.78
N PHE A 308 -14.64 -8.47 -6.28
CA PHE A 308 -14.38 -8.35 -7.72
C PHE A 308 -14.73 -9.63 -8.49
N GLY A 309 -15.19 -9.44 -9.71
CA GLY A 309 -15.51 -10.53 -10.62
C GLY A 309 -15.83 -10.00 -12.02
N SER A 310 -16.15 -10.92 -12.91
CA SER A 310 -16.47 -10.56 -14.29
C SER A 310 -17.56 -11.44 -14.91
N VAL A 311 -18.23 -10.90 -15.93
CA VAL A 311 -19.19 -11.63 -16.78
C VAL A 311 -18.71 -11.53 -18.22
N GLY A 312 -18.51 -12.67 -18.86
CA GLY A 312 -18.17 -12.79 -20.28
C GLY A 312 -19.42 -13.00 -21.14
N ILE A 313 -19.54 -12.24 -22.22
CA ILE A 313 -20.74 -12.22 -23.08
C ILE A 313 -20.32 -12.16 -24.54
N HIS A 314 -21.01 -12.90 -25.41
CA HIS A 314 -20.91 -12.73 -26.86
C HIS A 314 -21.40 -11.36 -27.28
N ALA A 315 -20.51 -10.55 -27.86
CA ALA A 315 -20.76 -9.14 -28.14
C ALA A 315 -21.08 -8.84 -29.59
N ALA A 316 -20.97 -9.81 -30.51
CA ALA A 316 -21.32 -9.62 -31.90
C ALA A 316 -22.86 -9.59 -32.08
N ALA A 317 -23.39 -8.55 -32.73
CA ALA A 317 -24.81 -8.44 -33.03
C ALA A 317 -25.19 -9.29 -34.25
N GLY A 318 -26.46 -9.76 -34.29
CA GLY A 318 -27.00 -10.51 -35.40
C GLY A 318 -26.48 -11.94 -35.53
N GLN A 319 -25.77 -12.46 -34.52
CA GLN A 319 -25.36 -13.86 -34.44
C GLN A 319 -26.37 -14.68 -33.61
N PRO A 320 -26.46 -15.99 -33.81
CA PRO A 320 -27.39 -16.85 -33.05
C PRO A 320 -27.14 -16.82 -31.53
N ASP A 321 -25.96 -16.47 -31.11
CA ASP A 321 -25.52 -16.40 -29.72
C ASP A 321 -25.27 -14.96 -29.22
N SER A 322 -25.73 -13.95 -29.94
CA SER A 322 -25.67 -12.56 -29.50
C SER A 322 -26.22 -12.38 -28.09
N GLY A 323 -25.46 -11.75 -27.20
CA GLY A 323 -25.84 -11.52 -25.80
C GLY A 323 -25.75 -12.77 -24.90
N ARG A 324 -25.31 -13.92 -25.42
CA ARG A 324 -25.18 -15.14 -24.61
C ARG A 324 -24.01 -14.99 -23.60
N VAL A 325 -24.34 -15.23 -22.33
CA VAL A 325 -23.33 -15.31 -21.27
C VAL A 325 -22.52 -16.59 -21.42
N ILE A 326 -21.20 -16.47 -21.46
CA ILE A 326 -20.26 -17.58 -21.60
C ILE A 326 -19.47 -17.88 -20.34
N ALA A 327 -19.36 -16.89 -19.45
CA ALA A 327 -18.71 -17.04 -18.16
C ALA A 327 -19.32 -16.09 -17.12
N ASN A 328 -19.45 -16.56 -15.90
CA ASN A 328 -19.83 -15.72 -14.75
C ASN A 328 -18.89 -16.04 -13.58
N GLN A 329 -17.94 -15.15 -13.36
CA GLN A 329 -16.97 -15.22 -12.24
C GLN A 329 -17.25 -14.13 -11.19
N THR A 330 -18.48 -13.64 -11.12
CA THR A 330 -18.95 -12.75 -10.05
C THR A 330 -19.35 -13.55 -8.80
N ALA A 331 -19.72 -12.87 -7.73
CA ALA A 331 -20.15 -13.52 -6.48
C ALA A 331 -21.31 -14.52 -6.67
N SER A 332 -22.12 -14.36 -7.71
CA SER A 332 -23.29 -15.22 -7.99
C SER A 332 -22.97 -16.51 -8.73
N GLY A 333 -21.84 -16.61 -9.42
CA GLY A 333 -21.58 -17.74 -10.33
C GLY A 333 -20.16 -18.27 -10.37
N ARG A 334 -19.22 -17.67 -9.64
CA ARG A 334 -17.80 -18.04 -9.69
C ARG A 334 -17.51 -19.43 -9.12
N ASP A 335 -16.50 -20.06 -9.65
CA ASP A 335 -15.95 -21.28 -9.09
C ASP A 335 -15.12 -21.03 -7.80
N ALA A 336 -14.74 -22.11 -7.10
CA ALA A 336 -14.05 -22.03 -5.83
C ALA A 336 -12.65 -21.36 -5.92
N ASN A 337 -11.93 -21.52 -7.04
CA ASN A 337 -10.60 -20.95 -7.22
C ASN A 337 -10.68 -19.44 -7.39
N HIS A 338 -11.55 -18.96 -8.27
CA HIS A 338 -11.81 -17.53 -8.45
C HIS A 338 -12.38 -16.90 -7.17
N GLY A 339 -13.25 -17.64 -6.46
CA GLY A 339 -13.79 -17.23 -5.17
C GLY A 339 -12.71 -17.05 -4.10
N LEU A 340 -11.80 -18.01 -3.99
CA LEU A 340 -10.68 -17.95 -3.05
C LEU A 340 -9.74 -16.79 -3.39
N TYR A 341 -9.35 -16.66 -4.66
CA TYR A 341 -8.46 -15.57 -5.10
C TYR A 341 -9.08 -14.21 -4.83
N SER A 342 -10.33 -14.00 -5.21
CA SER A 342 -11.06 -12.75 -4.97
C SER A 342 -11.19 -12.45 -3.47
N ALA A 343 -11.43 -13.48 -2.63
CA ALA A 343 -11.53 -13.32 -1.18
C ALA A 343 -10.17 -12.93 -0.56
N LEU A 344 -9.08 -13.56 -0.97
CA LEU A 344 -7.73 -13.22 -0.49
C LEU A 344 -7.34 -11.80 -0.88
N PHE A 345 -7.71 -11.38 -2.09
CA PHE A 345 -7.50 -10.02 -2.58
C PHE A 345 -8.30 -9.02 -1.72
N ALA A 346 -9.59 -9.27 -1.54
CA ALA A 346 -10.45 -8.41 -0.73
C ALA A 346 -9.98 -8.30 0.72
N LEU A 347 -9.55 -9.43 1.32
CA LEU A 347 -8.97 -9.45 2.66
C LEU A 347 -7.67 -8.66 2.76
N HIS A 348 -6.83 -8.65 1.73
CA HIS A 348 -5.59 -7.88 1.76
C HIS A 348 -5.87 -6.38 1.67
N PHE A 349 -6.73 -5.97 0.75
CA PHE A 349 -6.99 -4.56 0.44
C PHE A 349 -8.12 -3.94 1.27
N GLY A 350 -8.85 -4.74 2.06
CA GLY A 350 -9.97 -4.26 2.86
C GLY A 350 -11.18 -3.78 2.03
N THR A 351 -11.36 -4.33 0.81
CA THR A 351 -12.39 -3.87 -0.14
C THR A 351 -13.78 -4.47 0.11
N TYR A 352 -13.91 -5.39 1.05
CA TYR A 352 -15.18 -6.09 1.35
C TYR A 352 -16.08 -5.36 2.36
N GLY A 353 -15.73 -4.15 2.75
CA GLY A 353 -16.49 -3.34 3.70
C GLY A 353 -16.42 -1.85 3.36
N ASP A 354 -17.14 -1.10 4.16
CA ASP A 354 -17.25 0.35 4.06
C ASP A 354 -16.08 1.12 4.72
N LEU A 355 -16.25 2.43 4.85
CA LEU A 355 -15.28 3.33 5.49
C LEU A 355 -14.85 2.85 6.89
N ALA A 356 -15.76 2.28 7.69
CA ALA A 356 -15.44 1.84 9.04
C ALA A 356 -14.40 0.70 9.01
N LEU A 357 -14.54 -0.28 8.12
CA LEU A 357 -13.57 -1.35 7.93
C LEU A 357 -12.22 -0.79 7.45
N ARG A 358 -12.23 0.11 6.49
CA ARG A 358 -11.01 0.75 5.95
C ARG A 358 -10.26 1.55 7.03
N LEU A 359 -10.98 2.23 7.93
CA LEU A 359 -10.37 2.88 9.10
C LEU A 359 -9.74 1.87 10.08
N VAL A 360 -10.37 0.70 10.26
CA VAL A 360 -9.76 -0.40 11.05
C VAL A 360 -8.46 -0.88 10.40
N TYR A 361 -8.41 -1.02 9.07
CA TYR A 361 -7.19 -1.37 8.34
C TYR A 361 -6.10 -0.31 8.47
N LEU A 362 -6.47 0.98 8.36
CA LEU A 362 -5.54 2.10 8.60
C LEU A 362 -4.93 2.01 10.00
N ILE A 363 -5.77 1.89 11.03
CA ILE A 363 -5.32 1.84 12.42
C ILE A 363 -4.47 0.59 12.68
N ALA A 364 -4.89 -0.58 12.19
CA ALA A 364 -4.16 -1.83 12.36
C ALA A 364 -2.84 -1.82 11.58
N GLY A 365 -2.80 -1.22 10.39
CA GLY A 365 -1.58 -1.03 9.60
C GLY A 365 -0.57 -0.11 10.30
N LEU A 366 -1.02 1.04 10.81
CA LEU A 366 -0.17 1.95 11.61
C LEU A 366 0.31 1.30 12.92
N ALA A 367 -0.57 0.54 13.58
CA ALA A 367 -0.19 -0.24 14.77
C ALA A 367 0.87 -1.30 14.42
N GLY A 368 0.76 -1.95 13.25
CA GLY A 368 1.77 -2.86 12.71
C GLY A 368 3.10 -2.18 12.46
N ALA A 369 3.11 -1.02 11.81
CA ALA A 369 4.34 -0.22 11.65
C ALA A 369 4.99 0.07 13.01
N PHE A 370 4.20 0.52 13.99
CA PHE A 370 4.68 0.74 15.35
C PHE A 370 5.16 -0.55 16.03
N LEU A 371 4.57 -1.70 15.74
CA LEU A 371 4.99 -3.01 16.24
C LEU A 371 6.44 -3.31 15.82
N PHE A 372 6.79 -3.10 14.55
CA PHE A 372 8.16 -3.33 14.06
C PHE A 372 9.14 -2.31 14.63
N TYR A 373 8.76 -1.04 14.73
CA TYR A 373 9.55 -0.02 15.40
C TYR A 373 9.84 -0.39 16.88
N SER A 374 8.80 -0.73 17.64
CA SER A 374 8.92 -1.10 19.06
C SER A 374 9.71 -2.39 19.26
N GLY A 375 9.65 -3.35 18.33
CA GLY A 375 10.47 -4.56 18.33
C GLY A 375 11.97 -4.26 18.30
N ASN A 376 12.39 -3.34 17.43
CA ASN A 376 13.79 -2.89 17.37
C ASN A 376 14.23 -2.19 18.66
N LEU A 377 13.36 -1.34 19.23
CA LEU A 377 13.63 -0.68 20.51
C LEU A 377 13.73 -1.68 21.65
N LEU A 378 12.84 -2.67 21.67
CA LEU A 378 12.87 -3.75 22.67
C LEU A 378 14.16 -4.58 22.57
N TRP A 379 14.61 -4.87 21.33
CA TRP A 379 15.89 -5.56 21.11
C TRP A 379 17.06 -4.80 21.74
N ILE A 380 17.13 -3.49 21.51
CA ILE A 380 18.18 -2.60 22.04
C ILE A 380 18.15 -2.57 23.57
N GLU A 381 16.97 -2.29 24.16
CA GLU A 381 16.81 -2.20 25.61
C GLU A 381 17.01 -3.55 26.34
N SER A 382 16.66 -4.68 25.70
CA SER A 382 16.86 -6.01 26.29
C SER A 382 18.33 -6.40 26.43
N ARG A 383 19.21 -5.79 25.63
CA ARG A 383 20.66 -6.03 25.61
C ARG A 383 21.47 -4.89 26.24
N ARG A 384 20.78 -3.91 26.82
CA ARG A 384 21.43 -2.82 27.56
C ARG A 384 22.27 -3.38 28.69
N LYS A 385 23.56 -3.01 28.72
CA LYS A 385 24.47 -3.36 29.80
C LYS A 385 24.39 -2.31 30.90
N ALA A 386 23.74 -2.67 32.00
CA ALA A 386 23.60 -1.78 33.15
C ALA A 386 24.99 -1.42 33.72
N ARG A 387 25.12 -0.19 34.22
CA ARG A 387 26.36 0.37 34.81
C ARG A 387 27.53 0.58 33.84
N GLN A 388 27.32 0.45 32.51
CA GLN A 388 28.32 0.85 31.53
C GLN A 388 28.02 2.28 31.06
N ALA A 389 29.01 3.17 31.16
CA ALA A 389 28.87 4.57 30.73
C ALA A 389 28.57 4.68 29.22
N GLU A 390 29.12 3.76 28.42
CA GLU A 390 28.83 3.70 26.98
C GLU A 390 28.32 2.33 26.57
N GLN A 391 27.19 2.33 25.83
CA GLN A 391 26.65 1.13 25.20
C GLN A 391 27.47 0.75 23.95
N PRO A 392 27.51 -0.55 23.56
CA PRO A 392 28.19 -1.01 22.36
C PRO A 392 27.83 -0.19 21.11
N ARG A 393 28.77 0.02 20.20
CA ARG A 393 28.57 0.77 18.95
C ARG A 393 27.40 0.21 18.13
N VAL A 394 27.24 -1.13 18.10
CA VAL A 394 26.16 -1.80 17.38
C VAL A 394 24.78 -1.37 17.89
N HIS A 395 24.58 -1.25 19.21
CA HIS A 395 23.29 -0.80 19.78
C HIS A 395 22.97 0.64 19.38
N ARG A 396 24.00 1.50 19.33
CA ARG A 396 23.88 2.89 18.92
C ARG A 396 23.55 3.00 17.42
N LEU A 397 24.28 2.28 16.58
CA LEU A 397 24.03 2.25 15.14
C LEU A 397 22.63 1.72 14.82
N LEU A 398 22.20 0.65 15.50
CA LEU A 398 20.85 0.11 15.34
C LEU A 398 19.78 1.12 15.77
N ALA A 399 20.01 1.85 16.87
CA ALA A 399 19.11 2.91 17.32
C ALA A 399 19.03 4.06 16.31
N GLN A 400 20.18 4.51 15.82
CA GLN A 400 20.29 5.57 14.80
C GLN A 400 19.61 5.15 13.50
N ALA A 401 19.89 3.92 13.01
CA ALA A 401 19.28 3.39 11.80
C ALA A 401 17.76 3.22 11.95
N THR A 402 17.29 2.73 13.11
CA THR A 402 15.84 2.60 13.36
C THR A 402 15.15 3.96 13.35
N VAL A 403 15.73 4.97 13.99
CA VAL A 403 15.22 6.35 13.96
C VAL A 403 15.23 6.88 12.52
N GLY A 404 16.37 6.76 11.83
CA GLY A 404 16.54 7.28 10.47
C GLY A 404 15.62 6.64 9.45
N VAL A 405 15.47 5.31 9.47
CA VAL A 405 14.62 4.59 8.54
C VAL A 405 13.13 4.84 8.85
N CYS A 406 12.72 4.65 10.10
CA CYS A 406 11.29 4.70 10.43
C CYS A 406 10.75 6.13 10.41
N ILE A 407 11.41 7.07 11.12
CA ILE A 407 10.93 8.46 11.14
C ILE A 407 11.24 9.15 9.82
N GLY A 408 12.39 8.83 9.19
CA GLY A 408 12.73 9.33 7.85
C GLY A 408 11.73 8.92 6.78
N CYS A 409 11.19 7.70 6.84
CA CYS A 409 10.08 7.29 5.98
C CYS A 409 8.85 8.19 6.18
N CYS A 410 8.46 8.45 7.44
CA CYS A 410 7.32 9.33 7.74
C CYS A 410 7.55 10.76 7.23
N VAL A 411 8.75 11.31 7.40
CA VAL A 411 9.12 12.64 6.88
C VAL A 411 9.08 12.64 5.35
N GLY A 412 9.68 11.63 4.71
CA GLY A 412 9.70 11.49 3.26
C GLY A 412 8.30 11.45 2.66
N VAL A 413 7.39 10.68 3.26
CA VAL A 413 5.98 10.60 2.83
C VAL A 413 5.29 11.95 2.97
N ALA A 414 5.42 12.64 4.11
CA ALA A 414 4.81 13.97 4.29
C ALA A 414 5.31 15.00 3.26
N VAL A 415 6.62 15.00 2.96
CA VAL A 415 7.18 15.90 1.96
C VAL A 415 6.76 15.48 0.54
N ALA A 416 6.56 14.18 0.28
CA ALA A 416 6.04 13.71 -1.00
C ALA A 416 4.58 14.17 -1.23
N PHE A 417 3.73 14.23 -0.20
CA PHE A 417 2.40 14.85 -0.29
C PHE A 417 2.48 16.31 -0.74
N THR A 418 3.30 17.10 -0.09
CA THR A 418 3.51 18.51 -0.49
C THR A 418 4.11 18.61 -1.90
N GLY A 419 5.04 17.73 -2.23
CA GLY A 419 5.68 17.67 -3.55
C GLY A 419 4.70 17.36 -4.68
N ALA A 420 3.72 16.50 -4.43
CA ALA A 420 2.68 16.18 -5.41
C ALA A 420 1.81 17.38 -5.78
N LEU A 421 1.60 18.32 -4.84
CA LEU A 421 0.90 19.56 -5.10
C LEU A 421 1.77 20.61 -5.82
N LEU A 422 3.06 20.69 -5.45
CA LEU A 422 3.98 21.69 -6.01
C LEU A 422 4.48 21.33 -7.41
N TRP A 423 4.66 20.06 -7.67
CA TRP A 423 5.24 19.52 -8.91
C TRP A 423 4.45 18.28 -9.38
N PRO A 424 3.17 18.45 -9.78
CA PRO A 424 2.31 17.31 -10.15
C PRO A 424 2.85 16.48 -11.33
N GLU A 425 3.69 17.07 -12.17
CA GLU A 425 4.32 16.40 -13.32
C GLU A 425 5.59 15.61 -12.93
N ARG A 426 6.07 15.71 -11.69
CA ARG A 426 7.29 15.04 -11.25
C ARG A 426 7.00 13.79 -10.44
N PRO A 427 7.75 12.70 -10.65
CA PRO A 427 7.60 11.50 -9.83
C PRO A 427 7.78 11.79 -8.34
N SER A 428 6.87 11.32 -7.50
CA SER A 428 6.93 11.48 -6.04
C SER A 428 8.19 10.86 -5.42
N SER A 429 8.76 9.84 -6.07
CA SER A 429 10.04 9.23 -5.71
C SER A 429 11.20 10.23 -5.73
N PHE A 430 11.15 11.21 -6.63
CA PHE A 430 12.17 12.24 -6.77
C PHE A 430 12.26 13.17 -5.55
N VAL A 431 11.16 13.33 -4.85
CA VAL A 431 11.08 14.11 -3.60
C VAL A 431 11.33 13.21 -2.38
N TYR A 432 10.71 12.05 -2.36
CA TYR A 432 10.77 11.12 -1.22
C TYR A 432 12.20 10.64 -0.91
N PHE A 433 12.91 10.07 -1.88
CA PHE A 433 14.20 9.44 -1.62
C PHE A 433 15.28 10.41 -1.14
N PRO A 434 15.47 11.61 -1.71
CA PRO A 434 16.43 12.57 -1.15
C PRO A 434 16.12 12.93 0.31
N VAL A 435 14.86 13.14 0.65
CA VAL A 435 14.43 13.46 2.02
C VAL A 435 14.64 12.29 2.97
N PHE A 436 14.27 11.08 2.54
CA PHE A 436 14.47 9.85 3.31
C PHE A 436 15.96 9.61 3.62
N PHE A 437 16.82 9.69 2.61
CA PHE A 437 18.26 9.49 2.81
C PHE A 437 18.91 10.63 3.59
N ALA A 438 18.45 11.87 3.46
CA ALA A 438 18.91 12.98 4.27
C ALA A 438 18.55 12.77 5.76
N ALA A 439 17.32 12.33 6.04
CA ALA A 439 16.88 12.00 7.39
C ALA A 439 17.68 10.82 8.00
N LEU A 440 17.94 9.79 7.18
CA LEU A 440 18.79 8.65 7.59
C LEU A 440 20.22 9.11 7.90
N ALA A 441 20.83 9.89 7.02
CA ALA A 441 22.17 10.45 7.23
C ALA A 441 22.21 11.33 8.49
N TRP A 442 21.22 12.20 8.67
CA TRP A 442 21.08 13.00 9.88
C TRP A 442 21.04 12.14 11.15
N ALA A 443 20.23 11.08 11.15
CA ALA A 443 20.13 10.17 12.29
C ALA A 443 21.45 9.43 12.59
N LEU A 444 22.21 9.05 11.55
CA LEU A 444 23.51 8.38 11.70
C LEU A 444 24.59 9.30 12.25
N LEU A 445 24.50 10.60 11.99
CA LEU A 445 25.48 11.61 12.45
C LEU A 445 25.17 12.17 13.84
N ARG A 446 23.98 11.92 14.39
CA ARG A 446 23.51 12.47 15.67
C ARG A 446 23.39 11.40 16.76
N PRO A 447 23.46 11.77 18.06
CA PRO A 447 23.04 10.87 19.12
C PRO A 447 21.58 10.41 18.91
N PRO A 448 21.26 9.12 19.11
CA PRO A 448 19.94 8.56 18.77
C PRO A 448 18.75 9.35 19.33
N VAL A 449 18.82 9.78 20.58
CA VAL A 449 17.75 10.53 21.23
C VAL A 449 17.55 11.92 20.63
N ARG A 450 18.64 12.61 20.27
CA ARG A 450 18.56 13.93 19.63
C ARG A 450 17.99 13.80 18.23
N ALA A 451 18.51 12.85 17.44
CA ALA A 451 17.98 12.56 16.11
C ALA A 451 16.47 12.24 16.15
N ALA A 452 16.04 11.40 17.10
CA ALA A 452 14.63 11.06 17.27
C ALA A 452 13.77 12.30 17.56
N ILE A 453 14.17 13.15 18.48
CA ILE A 453 13.43 14.37 18.84
C ILE A 453 13.39 15.34 17.66
N GLU A 454 14.52 15.59 17.01
CA GLU A 454 14.64 16.51 15.88
C GLU A 454 13.77 16.03 14.70
N LEU A 455 13.90 14.76 14.31
CA LEU A 455 13.14 14.19 13.19
C LEU A 455 11.63 14.07 13.48
N LEU A 456 11.22 13.83 14.72
CA LEU A 456 9.80 13.85 15.10
C LEU A 456 9.20 15.25 14.97
N TYR A 457 9.93 16.32 15.31
CA TYR A 457 9.46 17.69 15.07
C TYR A 457 9.48 18.04 13.58
N VAL A 458 10.47 17.57 12.83
CA VAL A 458 10.51 17.73 11.37
C VAL A 458 9.31 17.02 10.72
N ALA A 459 8.99 15.79 11.16
CA ALA A 459 7.80 15.08 10.71
C ALA A 459 6.51 15.85 11.03
N ALA A 460 6.39 16.34 12.27
CA ALA A 460 5.24 17.15 12.69
C ALA A 460 5.05 18.38 11.80
N LEU A 461 6.13 19.11 11.52
CA LEU A 461 6.10 20.28 10.66
C LEU A 461 5.75 19.89 9.21
N ALA A 462 6.35 18.83 8.67
CA ALA A 462 6.11 18.37 7.31
C ALA A 462 4.63 17.97 7.11
N TYR A 463 4.04 17.26 8.07
CA TYR A 463 2.61 16.93 8.02
C TYR A 463 1.69 18.13 8.22
N LEU A 464 2.09 19.13 9.01
CA LEU A 464 1.34 20.39 9.14
C LEU A 464 1.35 21.20 7.83
N VAL A 465 2.44 21.13 7.08
CA VAL A 465 2.56 21.84 5.78
C VAL A 465 1.60 21.27 4.73
N VAL A 466 1.23 19.98 4.78
CA VAL A 466 0.34 19.36 3.78
C VAL A 466 -0.99 20.11 3.64
N PRO A 467 -1.84 20.26 4.67
CA PRO A 467 -3.11 20.98 4.54
C PRO A 467 -2.93 22.47 4.26
N VAL A 468 -1.83 23.08 4.71
CA VAL A 468 -1.50 24.48 4.41
C VAL A 468 -1.17 24.65 2.94
N ALA A 469 -0.35 23.76 2.38
CA ALA A 469 -0.02 23.77 0.94
C ALA A 469 -1.27 23.49 0.09
N ASN A 470 -2.10 22.52 0.51
CA ASN A 470 -3.37 22.25 -0.17
C ASN A 470 -4.25 23.52 -0.20
N ALA A 471 -4.46 24.17 0.94
CA ALA A 471 -5.26 25.40 1.03
C ALA A 471 -4.74 26.54 0.14
N ILE A 472 -3.41 26.71 0.05
CA ILE A 472 -2.79 27.81 -0.70
C ILE A 472 -2.79 27.52 -2.20
N LEU A 473 -2.47 26.29 -2.60
CA LEU A 473 -2.23 25.95 -4.01
C LEU A 473 -3.52 25.60 -4.77
N THR A 474 -4.48 25.00 -4.10
CA THR A 474 -5.74 24.56 -4.72
C THR A 474 -6.94 25.40 -4.32
N GLY A 475 -6.85 26.14 -3.21
CA GLY A 475 -7.98 26.81 -2.59
C GLY A 475 -8.89 25.91 -1.76
N ASP A 476 -8.61 24.60 -1.70
CA ASP A 476 -9.41 23.60 -1.00
C ASP A 476 -8.98 23.49 0.47
N HIS A 477 -9.25 24.52 1.24
CA HIS A 477 -8.99 24.47 2.66
C HIS A 477 -10.06 23.64 3.41
N LEU A 478 -9.70 23.08 4.55
CA LEU A 478 -10.49 22.12 5.31
C LEU A 478 -11.95 22.54 5.54
N LEU A 479 -12.21 23.82 5.83
CA LEU A 479 -13.58 24.30 6.04
C LEU A 479 -14.41 24.20 4.74
N ARG A 480 -13.83 24.53 3.61
CA ARG A 480 -14.49 24.46 2.30
C ARG A 480 -14.80 23.02 1.93
N THR A 481 -13.82 22.13 2.00
CA THR A 481 -13.99 20.72 1.61
C THR A 481 -15.00 20.00 2.49
N VAL A 482 -15.03 20.28 3.80
CA VAL A 482 -16.06 19.74 4.70
C VAL A 482 -17.45 20.29 4.39
N GLN A 483 -17.57 21.61 4.10
CA GLN A 483 -18.86 22.22 3.74
C GLN A 483 -19.41 21.69 2.39
N GLN A 484 -18.52 21.38 1.45
CA GLN A 484 -18.87 20.85 0.14
C GLN A 484 -19.09 19.34 0.14
N GLY A 485 -18.76 18.64 1.23
CA GLY A 485 -18.88 17.20 1.33
C GLY A 485 -17.76 16.43 0.62
N GLU A 486 -16.65 17.10 0.29
CA GLU A 486 -15.47 16.50 -0.36
C GLU A 486 -14.61 15.74 0.67
N TRP A 487 -15.18 14.65 1.18
CA TRP A 487 -14.59 13.89 2.29
C TRP A 487 -13.26 13.19 1.92
N ALA A 488 -13.04 12.87 0.65
CA ALA A 488 -11.77 12.36 0.17
C ALA A 488 -10.63 13.34 0.46
N VAL A 489 -10.80 14.60 0.06
CA VAL A 489 -9.81 15.66 0.26
C VAL A 489 -9.69 16.03 1.75
N ALA A 490 -10.82 16.29 2.41
CA ALA A 490 -10.85 16.62 3.84
C ALA A 490 -10.21 15.54 4.71
N GLY A 491 -10.39 14.26 4.37
CA GLY A 491 -9.85 13.13 5.10
C GLY A 491 -8.32 13.10 5.14
N PHE A 492 -7.65 13.40 4.02
CA PHE A 492 -6.18 13.50 4.00
C PHE A 492 -5.67 14.71 4.79
N ASP A 493 -6.31 15.85 4.71
CA ASP A 493 -5.94 17.04 5.49
C ASP A 493 -6.12 16.80 7.00
N ILE A 494 -7.24 16.18 7.42
CA ILE A 494 -7.48 15.78 8.81
C ILE A 494 -6.44 14.74 9.25
N GLY A 495 -6.15 13.74 8.42
CA GLY A 495 -5.13 12.73 8.69
C GLY A 495 -3.74 13.33 8.87
N ALA A 496 -3.36 14.27 8.00
CA ALA A 496 -2.09 14.99 8.12
C ALA A 496 -2.01 15.80 9.43
N LEU A 497 -3.06 16.51 9.81
CA LEU A 497 -3.11 17.21 11.11
C LEU A 497 -3.02 16.24 12.29
N ALA A 498 -3.69 15.10 12.23
CA ALA A 498 -3.61 14.07 13.26
C ALA A 498 -2.17 13.51 13.38
N PHE A 499 -1.49 13.26 12.27
CA PHE A 499 -0.08 12.88 12.27
C PHE A 499 0.82 13.98 12.86
N ALA A 500 0.61 15.25 12.49
CA ALA A 500 1.37 16.38 13.03
C ALA A 500 1.25 16.44 14.56
N VAL A 501 0.03 16.37 15.10
CA VAL A 501 -0.23 16.34 16.56
C VAL A 501 0.41 15.11 17.20
N GLY A 502 0.27 13.93 16.57
CA GLY A 502 0.87 12.69 17.05
C GLY A 502 2.38 12.76 17.14
N PHE A 503 3.06 13.30 16.12
CA PHE A 503 4.52 13.47 16.12
C PHE A 503 5.00 14.48 17.16
N VAL A 504 4.26 15.59 17.40
CA VAL A 504 4.55 16.51 18.52
C VAL A 504 4.43 15.77 19.85
N ALA A 505 3.38 14.99 20.05
CA ALA A 505 3.18 14.22 21.27
C ALA A 505 4.32 13.21 21.50
N LEU A 506 4.73 12.50 20.45
CA LEU A 506 5.87 11.56 20.48
C LEU A 506 7.20 12.28 20.76
N ALA A 507 7.45 13.44 20.14
CA ALA A 507 8.65 14.25 20.41
C ALA A 507 8.71 14.68 21.88
N ARG A 508 7.60 15.19 22.44
CA ARG A 508 7.52 15.56 23.85
C ARG A 508 7.68 14.37 24.79
N ALA A 509 7.09 13.24 24.46
CA ALA A 509 7.26 12.00 25.23
C ALA A 509 8.73 11.53 25.21
N THR A 510 9.38 11.59 24.06
CA THR A 510 10.80 11.25 23.90
C THR A 510 11.69 12.21 24.69
N GLN A 511 11.43 13.52 24.66
CA GLN A 511 12.15 14.52 25.47
C GLN A 511 12.00 14.26 26.98
N ARG A 512 10.78 14.01 27.46
CA ARG A 512 10.55 13.67 28.88
C ARG A 512 11.32 12.41 29.25
N ARG A 513 11.27 11.40 28.41
CA ARG A 513 11.94 10.12 28.62
C ARG A 513 13.46 10.26 28.65
N ALA A 514 14.02 11.08 27.76
CA ALA A 514 15.46 11.37 27.74
C ALA A 514 15.95 11.96 29.08
N ARG A 515 15.12 12.82 29.73
CA ARG A 515 15.45 13.45 31.01
C ARG A 515 15.29 12.52 32.21
N THR A 516 14.33 11.58 32.16
CA THR A 516 13.95 10.75 33.32
C THR A 516 14.39 9.29 33.20
N GLY A 517 14.92 8.90 32.04
CA GLY A 517 15.37 7.54 31.75
C GLY A 517 16.73 7.19 32.38
N PRO A 518 17.14 5.91 32.32
CA PRO A 518 18.43 5.47 32.79
C PRO A 518 19.58 6.15 32.04
N ALA A 519 20.59 6.64 32.77
CA ALA A 519 21.73 7.34 32.20
C ALA A 519 22.62 6.45 31.30
N ASP A 520 22.57 5.14 31.50
CA ASP A 520 23.29 4.13 30.73
C ASP A 520 22.52 3.64 29.48
N SER A 521 21.40 4.25 29.13
CA SER A 521 20.64 3.95 27.91
C SER A 521 21.23 4.66 26.69
N VAL A 522 21.09 4.08 25.49
CA VAL A 522 21.40 4.75 24.21
C VAL A 522 20.52 5.99 23.97
N TRP A 523 19.40 6.07 24.70
CA TRP A 523 18.43 7.17 24.66
C TRP A 523 18.69 8.25 25.72
N ALA A 524 19.76 8.12 26.53
CA ALA A 524 20.16 9.16 27.46
C ALA A 524 20.86 10.32 26.72
N PRO A 525 20.65 11.57 27.13
CA PRO A 525 21.45 12.69 26.66
C PRO A 525 22.92 12.45 27.06
N ARG A 526 23.85 12.57 26.13
CA ARG A 526 25.26 12.56 26.51
C ARG A 526 25.55 13.81 27.33
N PRO A 527 26.29 13.70 28.46
CA PRO A 527 26.81 14.88 29.12
C PRO A 527 27.67 15.66 28.11
N SER A 528 27.51 16.97 28.07
CA SER A 528 28.39 17.84 27.31
C SER A 528 29.84 17.57 27.72
N ARG A 529 30.80 17.60 26.78
CA ARG A 529 32.23 17.50 27.06
C ARG A 529 32.66 18.71 27.91
N GLY A 530 32.39 18.73 29.19
CA GLY A 530 32.61 19.85 30.08
C GLY A 530 31.73 19.86 31.32
N ASP A 531 30.73 18.99 31.39
CA ASP A 531 29.98 18.81 32.63
C ASP A 531 30.79 17.91 33.56
N PRO A 532 31.25 18.38 34.73
CA PRO A 532 31.90 17.52 35.72
C PRO A 532 30.83 16.51 36.16
N GLY A 533 31.09 15.22 35.88
CA GLY A 533 30.21 14.13 36.32
C GLY A 533 29.93 14.27 37.82
N PRO A 534 28.81 13.72 38.32
CA PRO A 534 28.48 13.77 39.74
C PRO A 534 29.70 13.30 40.52
N SER A 535 30.24 14.19 41.32
CA SER A 535 31.37 13.91 42.23
C SER A 535 31.01 12.64 43.01
N ALA A 536 31.93 11.69 42.98
CA ALA A 536 31.79 10.49 43.80
C ALA A 536 31.54 10.92 45.26
N PRO A 537 30.59 10.27 45.97
CA PRO A 537 30.39 10.58 47.38
C PRO A 537 31.72 10.42 48.13
N PRO A 538 32.05 11.31 49.07
CA PRO A 538 33.28 11.21 49.79
C PRO A 538 33.37 9.85 50.47
N VAL A 539 34.52 9.21 50.30
CA VAL A 539 34.86 7.99 51.04
C VAL A 539 34.93 8.44 52.51
N VAL A 540 33.92 8.04 53.28
CA VAL A 540 33.96 8.21 54.72
C VAL A 540 34.91 7.13 55.24
N ASP A 541 36.12 7.49 55.51
CA ASP A 541 37.05 6.68 56.31
C ASP A 541 36.42 6.54 57.69
N THR A 542 35.91 5.38 57.99
CA THR A 542 35.55 5.00 59.37
C THR A 542 36.78 4.52 60.08
N PRO A 543 37.04 5.01 61.32
CA PRO A 543 38.18 4.68 62.11
C PRO A 543 38.27 3.23 62.58
#